data_73dacd276e2c74a725534b7e36432b0f
#
_entry.id   73dacd276e2c74a725534b7e36432b0f
#
_cell.length_a   1.000
_cell.length_b   1.000
_cell.length_c   1.000
_cell.angle_alpha   90.00
_cell.angle_beta   90.00
_cell.angle_gamma   90.00
#
_symmetry.space_group_name_H-M   'P 1'
#
loop_
_entity.id
_entity.type
_entity.pdbx_description
1 polymer ?
#
loop_
_entity_poly.entity_id
_entity_poly.type
_entity_poly.pdbx_seq_one_letter_code
_entity_poly.pdbx_strand_id
1 'polypeptide(L)'
;MSAQDSIPYLQIRVDGICQVTPTHYTKTIQFRDINYQLSDNEDKQAIFDGWCDFLNYFDSSIKFQFSFVNLTALRESFVRAIPSRSDQFESIQRELSKIIEEQQAKGNNGIVKTKYLTFGIDADNIRSAKPRLERIETDILNNFKRLGVSAEVLNGQERLRVLHDILRMDTPEPFTFRWEDLPRSGLSTKDYIAPSSFLFNRAKDFRMGKKFASVSFLQILAPELSDRILKDFLDIESNIVVNIHVQSVDQVSAIKTIKRTITDLDKSKIEEQKKAVRAGYDMDISATRS
;
A
#
# COMPACT_ATOMS: atom_id res chain seq x y z
N MET A 1 -3.05 -27.51 -5.06
CA MET A 1 -3.33 -26.05 -5.18
C MET A 1 -2.13 -25.45 -5.86
N SER A 2 -2.31 -24.81 -7.00
CA SER A 2 -1.20 -24.18 -7.75
C SER A 2 -0.81 -22.83 -7.10
N ALA A 3 0.36 -22.29 -7.44
CA ALA A 3 0.75 -20.96 -6.95
C ALA A 3 -0.24 -19.87 -7.43
N GLN A 4 -0.79 -20.03 -8.62
CA GLN A 4 -1.81 -19.14 -9.19
C GLN A 4 -3.10 -19.13 -8.36
N ASP A 5 -3.53 -20.29 -7.85
CA ASP A 5 -4.73 -20.40 -7.02
C ASP A 5 -4.60 -19.64 -5.69
N SER A 6 -3.36 -19.46 -5.22
CA SER A 6 -3.07 -18.72 -3.98
C SER A 6 -3.14 -17.20 -4.15
N ILE A 7 -3.20 -16.67 -5.39
CA ILE A 7 -3.25 -15.24 -5.64
C ILE A 7 -4.70 -14.75 -5.61
N PRO A 8 -5.07 -13.88 -4.64
CA PRO A 8 -6.48 -13.61 -4.30
C PRO A 8 -7.12 -12.52 -5.16
N TYR A 9 -7.18 -12.67 -6.48
CA TYR A 9 -8.05 -11.86 -7.33
C TYR A 9 -8.70 -12.72 -8.42
N LEU A 10 -9.80 -12.27 -8.96
CA LEU A 10 -10.50 -12.97 -10.04
C LEU A 10 -9.99 -12.55 -11.41
N GLN A 11 -9.90 -11.24 -11.66
CA GLN A 11 -9.50 -10.70 -12.95
C GLN A 11 -8.87 -9.32 -12.83
N ILE A 12 -7.82 -9.04 -13.61
CA ILE A 12 -7.31 -7.69 -13.88
C ILE A 12 -7.64 -7.37 -15.35
N ARG A 13 -8.11 -6.15 -15.58
CA ARG A 13 -8.53 -5.65 -16.90
C ARG A 13 -7.49 -4.68 -17.46
N VAL A 14 -7.56 -4.43 -18.78
CA VAL A 14 -6.66 -3.50 -19.49
C VAL A 14 -6.66 -2.10 -18.86
N ASP A 15 -7.84 -1.62 -18.44
CA ASP A 15 -8.05 -0.30 -17.82
C ASP A 15 -7.61 -0.21 -16.34
N GLY A 16 -6.90 -1.22 -15.83
CA GLY A 16 -6.40 -1.26 -14.46
C GLY A 16 -7.42 -1.65 -13.40
N ILE A 17 -8.68 -1.88 -13.76
CA ILE A 17 -9.68 -2.37 -12.81
C ILE A 17 -9.37 -3.83 -12.47
N CYS A 18 -9.26 -4.12 -11.18
CA CYS A 18 -9.12 -5.47 -10.66
C CYS A 18 -10.40 -5.88 -9.93
N GLN A 19 -10.96 -6.98 -10.36
CA GLN A 19 -12.01 -7.69 -9.64
C GLN A 19 -11.35 -8.61 -8.62
N VAL A 20 -11.44 -8.26 -7.35
CA VAL A 20 -10.85 -9.05 -6.25
C VAL A 20 -11.78 -10.16 -5.82
N THR A 21 -13.05 -9.84 -5.61
CA THR A 21 -14.13 -10.78 -5.32
C THR A 21 -15.26 -10.61 -6.35
N PRO A 22 -16.29 -11.45 -6.37
CA PRO A 22 -17.42 -11.28 -7.29
C PRO A 22 -18.05 -9.89 -7.27
N THR A 23 -17.99 -9.21 -6.13
CA THR A 23 -18.61 -7.89 -5.92
C THR A 23 -17.62 -6.76 -5.61
N HIS A 24 -16.34 -7.04 -5.37
CA HIS A 24 -15.36 -6.03 -4.99
C HIS A 24 -14.42 -5.68 -6.15
N TYR A 25 -14.39 -4.41 -6.53
CA TYR A 25 -13.60 -3.88 -7.64
C TYR A 25 -12.66 -2.78 -7.15
N THR A 26 -11.41 -2.81 -7.60
CA THR A 26 -10.36 -1.87 -7.16
C THR A 26 -9.59 -1.26 -8.31
N LYS A 27 -9.07 -0.03 -8.11
CA LYS A 27 -8.05 0.61 -8.96
C LYS A 27 -6.86 1.02 -8.11
N THR A 28 -5.72 1.25 -8.74
CA THR A 28 -4.48 1.60 -8.06
C THR A 28 -3.87 2.83 -8.72
N ILE A 29 -3.41 3.75 -7.88
CA ILE A 29 -2.70 4.98 -8.27
C ILE A 29 -1.30 4.89 -7.65
N GLN A 30 -0.26 5.14 -8.44
CA GLN A 30 1.09 5.37 -7.93
C GLN A 30 1.23 6.86 -7.62
N PHE A 31 1.81 7.21 -6.47
CA PHE A 31 2.05 8.60 -6.09
C PHE A 31 3.46 8.80 -5.58
N ARG A 32 3.96 10.04 -5.65
CA ARG A 32 5.29 10.43 -5.23
C ARG A 32 5.26 11.19 -3.91
N ASP A 33 6.43 11.37 -3.31
CA ASP A 33 6.57 12.18 -2.10
C ASP A 33 6.32 13.66 -2.36
N ILE A 34 5.86 14.32 -1.31
CA ILE A 34 5.89 15.75 -1.18
C ILE A 34 7.13 16.15 -0.38
N ASN A 35 7.71 17.28 -0.70
CA ASN A 35 8.95 17.75 -0.07
C ASN A 35 8.68 18.44 1.29
N TYR A 36 8.07 17.68 2.20
CA TYR A 36 7.64 18.16 3.52
C TYR A 36 8.79 18.66 4.40
N GLN A 37 9.97 18.03 4.32
CA GLN A 37 11.10 18.35 5.19
C GLN A 37 11.72 19.74 4.91
N LEU A 38 11.64 20.21 3.66
CA LEU A 38 12.19 21.50 3.23
C LEU A 38 11.18 22.67 3.32
N SER A 39 9.93 22.35 3.67
CA SER A 39 8.87 23.33 3.83
C SER A 39 9.00 24.10 5.15
N ASP A 40 8.56 25.34 5.19
CA ASP A 40 8.45 26.08 6.44
C ASP A 40 7.29 25.58 7.32
N ASN A 41 7.08 26.17 8.49
CA ASN A 41 6.08 25.68 9.42
C ASN A 41 4.64 25.94 8.96
N GLU A 42 4.38 27.02 8.21
CA GLU A 42 3.05 27.33 7.67
C GLU A 42 2.70 26.36 6.55
N ASP A 43 3.65 26.09 5.66
CA ASP A 43 3.49 25.10 4.60
C ASP A 43 3.29 23.68 5.15
N LYS A 44 4.01 23.31 6.21
CA LYS A 44 3.83 22.01 6.89
C LYS A 44 2.42 21.86 7.44
N GLN A 45 1.87 22.90 8.06
CA GLN A 45 0.51 22.88 8.57
C GLN A 45 -0.50 22.77 7.42
N ALA A 46 -0.32 23.52 6.34
CA ALA A 46 -1.17 23.46 5.16
C ALA A 46 -1.15 22.06 4.50
N ILE A 47 0.02 21.43 4.42
CA ILE A 47 0.17 20.04 3.93
C ILE A 47 -0.57 19.08 4.83
N PHE A 48 -0.43 19.21 6.15
CA PHE A 48 -1.12 18.34 7.12
C PHE A 48 -2.64 18.48 7.01
N ASP A 49 -3.16 19.71 6.99
CA ASP A 49 -4.59 19.99 6.84
C ASP A 49 -5.12 19.44 5.51
N GLY A 50 -4.36 19.61 4.44
CA GLY A 50 -4.70 19.03 3.13
C GLY A 50 -4.73 17.50 3.12
N TRP A 51 -3.85 16.83 3.88
CA TRP A 51 -3.91 15.38 4.06
C TRP A 51 -5.12 14.94 4.89
N CYS A 52 -5.49 15.70 5.92
CA CYS A 52 -6.70 15.45 6.68
C CYS A 52 -7.95 15.56 5.79
N ASP A 53 -8.04 16.60 4.97
CA ASP A 53 -9.12 16.77 4.01
C ASP A 53 -9.16 15.64 2.97
N PHE A 54 -8.00 15.22 2.47
CA PHE A 54 -7.89 14.10 1.55
C PHE A 54 -8.40 12.80 2.17
N LEU A 55 -8.03 12.48 3.41
CA LEU A 55 -8.50 11.28 4.09
C LEU A 55 -10.01 11.35 4.41
N ASN A 56 -10.52 12.53 4.72
CA ASN A 56 -11.95 12.76 4.98
C ASN A 56 -12.83 12.69 3.71
N TYR A 57 -12.22 12.74 2.52
CA TYR A 57 -12.94 12.52 1.26
C TYR A 57 -13.55 11.11 1.16
N PHE A 58 -12.91 10.11 1.73
CA PHE A 58 -13.33 8.71 1.63
C PHE A 58 -14.47 8.43 2.61
N ASP A 59 -15.65 8.17 2.09
CA ASP A 59 -16.79 7.69 2.87
C ASP A 59 -16.70 6.18 3.18
N SER A 60 -17.66 5.67 3.97
CA SER A 60 -17.68 4.27 4.39
C SER A 60 -17.89 3.27 3.25
N SER A 61 -18.29 3.72 2.05
CA SER A 61 -18.49 2.87 0.87
C SER A 61 -17.18 2.62 0.10
N ILE A 62 -16.15 3.42 0.36
CA ILE A 62 -14.85 3.35 -0.30
C ILE A 62 -13.84 2.75 0.66
N LYS A 63 -13.33 1.56 0.34
CA LYS A 63 -12.21 0.94 1.05
C LYS A 63 -10.93 1.34 0.35
N PHE A 64 -9.91 1.74 1.09
CA PHE A 64 -8.63 2.09 0.47
C PHE A 64 -7.44 1.59 1.29
N GLN A 65 -6.31 1.49 0.61
CA GLN A 65 -5.07 0.96 1.14
C GLN A 65 -3.91 1.77 0.61
N PHE A 66 -3.04 2.21 1.51
CA PHE A 66 -1.71 2.67 1.14
C PHE A 66 -0.75 1.49 1.15
N SER A 67 0.04 1.36 0.09
CA SER A 67 1.09 0.36 -0.02
C SER A 67 2.43 1.06 -0.25
N PHE A 68 3.37 0.81 0.64
CA PHE A 68 4.74 1.28 0.54
C PHE A 68 5.60 0.08 0.20
N VAL A 69 6.26 0.13 -0.93
CA VAL A 69 6.97 -1.01 -1.51
C VAL A 69 8.43 -0.65 -1.69
N ASN A 70 9.30 -1.33 -0.96
CA ASN A 70 10.74 -1.26 -1.09
C ASN A 70 11.21 -2.57 -1.72
N LEU A 71 11.74 -2.52 -2.92
CA LEU A 71 12.28 -3.70 -3.61
C LEU A 71 13.69 -3.42 -4.08
N THR A 72 14.55 -4.42 -3.95
CA THR A 72 15.88 -4.40 -4.58
C THR A 72 15.67 -4.37 -6.09
N ALA A 73 16.09 -3.28 -6.71
CA ALA A 73 15.98 -3.14 -8.15
C ALA A 73 16.89 -4.15 -8.86
N LEU A 74 16.33 -4.82 -9.84
CA LEU A 74 17.12 -5.59 -10.77
C LEU A 74 17.93 -4.60 -11.62
N ARG A 75 19.25 -4.79 -11.69
CA ARG A 75 20.19 -3.95 -12.44
C ARG A 75 19.72 -3.67 -13.87
N GLU A 76 19.03 -4.62 -14.49
CA GLU A 76 18.50 -4.53 -15.85
C GLU A 76 17.27 -3.63 -15.99
N SER A 77 16.49 -3.41 -14.93
CA SER A 77 15.29 -2.55 -14.99
C SER A 77 15.66 -1.08 -15.15
N PHE A 78 16.80 -0.65 -14.66
CA PHE A 78 17.28 0.74 -14.76
C PHE A 78 17.89 1.04 -16.13
N VAL A 79 18.61 0.10 -16.72
CA VAL A 79 19.22 0.27 -18.05
C VAL A 79 18.15 0.43 -19.14
N ARG A 80 16.96 -0.18 -18.96
CA ARG A 80 15.83 -0.05 -19.91
C ARG A 80 14.98 1.20 -19.75
N ALA A 81 15.07 1.90 -18.63
CA ALA A 81 14.32 3.13 -18.40
C ALA A 81 14.89 4.32 -19.21
N ILE A 82 16.07 4.19 -19.76
CA ILE A 82 16.68 5.19 -20.63
C ILE A 82 16.47 4.72 -22.06
N PRO A 83 15.58 5.39 -22.85
CA PRO A 83 15.37 5.01 -24.24
C PRO A 83 16.68 5.15 -25.02
N SER A 84 17.16 4.06 -25.59
CA SER A 84 18.33 4.06 -26.48
C SER A 84 17.97 4.82 -27.75
N ARG A 85 18.44 6.06 -27.84
CA ARG A 85 18.45 6.84 -29.07
C ARG A 85 19.84 6.71 -29.70
N SER A 86 19.89 6.26 -30.95
CA SER A 86 21.10 6.24 -31.76
C SER A 86 21.33 7.61 -32.43
N ASP A 87 21.61 8.63 -31.62
CA ASP A 87 21.90 9.96 -32.11
C ASP A 87 23.17 10.52 -31.46
N GLN A 88 23.51 11.76 -31.82
CA GLN A 88 24.74 12.47 -31.42
C GLN A 88 24.95 12.56 -29.88
N PHE A 89 23.98 12.13 -29.07
CA PHE A 89 24.01 12.19 -27.60
C PHE A 89 24.30 10.83 -26.93
N GLU A 90 24.67 9.81 -27.68
CA GLU A 90 24.93 8.45 -27.14
C GLU A 90 26.06 8.47 -26.07
N SER A 91 27.07 9.30 -26.25
CA SER A 91 28.16 9.46 -25.26
C SER A 91 27.67 10.09 -23.97
N ILE A 92 26.81 11.11 -24.04
CA ILE A 92 26.20 11.78 -22.88
C ILE A 92 25.24 10.83 -22.15
N GLN A 93 24.50 10.03 -22.90
CA GLN A 93 23.62 9.01 -22.30
C GLN A 93 24.41 7.94 -21.54
N ARG A 94 25.53 7.47 -22.09
CA ARG A 94 26.42 6.51 -21.41
C ARG A 94 27.00 7.11 -20.14
N GLU A 95 27.41 8.37 -20.16
CA GLU A 95 27.98 9.05 -19.01
C GLU A 95 26.92 9.33 -17.94
N LEU A 96 25.71 9.73 -18.33
CA LEU A 96 24.55 9.88 -17.45
C LEU A 96 24.14 8.56 -16.82
N SER A 97 24.09 7.46 -17.61
CA SER A 97 23.80 6.11 -17.11
C SER A 97 24.84 5.69 -16.07
N LYS A 98 26.12 5.97 -16.32
CA LYS A 98 27.22 5.64 -15.41
C LYS A 98 27.14 6.45 -14.10
N ILE A 99 26.82 7.75 -14.19
CA ILE A 99 26.61 8.62 -13.01
C ILE A 99 25.41 8.13 -12.19
N ILE A 100 24.32 7.74 -12.84
CA ILE A 100 23.13 7.17 -12.17
C ILE A 100 23.48 5.85 -11.50
N GLU A 101 24.23 4.97 -12.17
CA GLU A 101 24.72 3.71 -11.58
C GLU A 101 25.63 3.93 -10.38
N GLU A 102 26.56 4.90 -10.47
CA GLU A 102 27.48 5.25 -9.38
C GLU A 102 26.78 5.92 -8.20
N GLN A 103 25.79 6.76 -8.44
CA GLN A 103 24.96 7.37 -7.39
C GLN A 103 24.08 6.35 -6.69
N GLN A 104 23.52 5.39 -7.42
CA GLN A 104 22.73 4.30 -6.85
C GLN A 104 23.58 3.31 -6.04
N ALA A 105 24.81 3.04 -6.49
CA ALA A 105 25.75 2.24 -5.73
C ALA A 105 26.21 2.89 -4.41
N LYS A 106 26.17 4.23 -4.34
CA LYS A 106 26.62 5.00 -3.17
C LYS A 106 25.51 5.37 -2.17
N GLY A 107 24.25 5.30 -2.56
CA GLY A 107 23.18 5.97 -1.78
C GLY A 107 22.06 5.09 -1.21
N ASN A 108 21.75 3.92 -1.78
CA ASN A 108 20.52 3.19 -1.39
C ASN A 108 20.57 1.68 -1.57
N ASN A 109 21.72 1.03 -1.56
CA ASN A 109 21.85 -0.43 -1.73
C ASN A 109 21.00 -1.04 -2.87
N GLY A 110 20.67 -0.24 -3.90
CA GLY A 110 19.84 -0.65 -5.02
C GLY A 110 18.34 -0.81 -4.70
N ILE A 111 17.85 -0.26 -3.59
CA ILE A 111 16.43 -0.34 -3.22
C ILE A 111 15.63 0.79 -3.89
N VAL A 112 14.59 0.42 -4.62
CA VAL A 112 13.59 1.33 -5.17
C VAL A 112 12.40 1.39 -4.23
N LYS A 113 12.05 2.60 -3.81
CA LYS A 113 10.90 2.88 -2.94
C LYS A 113 9.76 3.42 -3.80
N THR A 114 8.62 2.73 -3.81
CA THR A 114 7.41 3.14 -4.54
C THR A 114 6.20 3.16 -3.60
N LYS A 115 5.23 3.99 -3.92
CA LYS A 115 4.04 4.21 -3.12
C LYS A 115 2.79 4.09 -3.96
N TYR A 116 1.81 3.38 -3.44
CA TYR A 116 0.55 3.12 -4.14
C TYR A 116 -0.63 3.40 -3.22
N LEU A 117 -1.66 3.98 -3.78
CA LEU A 117 -3.00 4.05 -3.21
C LEU A 117 -3.91 3.14 -4.02
N THR A 118 -4.39 2.07 -3.40
CA THR A 118 -5.41 1.21 -3.98
C THR A 118 -6.74 1.52 -3.31
N PHE A 119 -7.74 1.85 -4.09
CA PHE A 119 -9.10 2.12 -3.62
C PHE A 119 -10.08 1.17 -4.30
N GLY A 120 -11.17 0.88 -3.62
CA GLY A 120 -12.16 -0.08 -4.10
C GLY A 120 -13.54 0.17 -3.56
N ILE A 121 -14.51 -0.36 -4.30
CA ILE A 121 -15.93 -0.29 -3.99
C ILE A 121 -16.59 -1.64 -4.19
N ASP A 122 -17.68 -1.84 -3.51
CA ASP A 122 -18.55 -2.99 -3.76
C ASP A 122 -19.63 -2.61 -4.79
N ALA A 123 -19.82 -3.49 -5.79
CA ALA A 123 -20.79 -3.34 -6.86
C ALA A 123 -21.21 -4.71 -7.42
N ASP A 124 -22.44 -4.82 -7.94
CA ASP A 124 -22.97 -6.09 -8.46
C ASP A 124 -22.26 -6.57 -9.72
N ASN A 125 -21.74 -5.65 -10.50
CA ASN A 125 -21.05 -5.96 -11.76
C ASN A 125 -20.11 -4.83 -12.21
N ILE A 126 -19.26 -5.13 -13.18
CA ILE A 126 -18.30 -4.19 -13.72
C ILE A 126 -18.91 -2.95 -14.39
N ARG A 127 -20.11 -3.08 -14.97
CA ARG A 127 -20.78 -1.95 -15.64
C ARG A 127 -21.19 -0.87 -14.64
N SER A 128 -21.60 -1.28 -13.43
CA SER A 128 -21.91 -0.36 -12.33
C SER A 128 -20.66 0.11 -11.59
N ALA A 129 -19.64 -0.72 -11.47
CA ALA A 129 -18.39 -0.40 -10.78
C ALA A 129 -17.55 0.64 -11.53
N LYS A 130 -17.37 0.47 -12.85
CA LYS A 130 -16.43 1.25 -13.65
C LYS A 130 -16.67 2.77 -13.57
N PRO A 131 -17.88 3.31 -13.83
CA PRO A 131 -18.09 4.76 -13.77
C PRO A 131 -17.84 5.35 -12.38
N ARG A 132 -18.18 4.58 -11.32
CA ARG A 132 -17.93 5.00 -9.94
C ARG A 132 -16.46 5.05 -9.63
N LEU A 133 -15.69 4.03 -10.03
CA LEU A 133 -14.24 4.00 -9.86
C LEU A 133 -13.54 5.11 -10.64
N GLU A 134 -13.94 5.42 -11.86
CA GLU A 134 -13.39 6.50 -12.68
C GLU A 134 -13.66 7.89 -12.06
N ARG A 135 -14.83 8.08 -11.44
CA ARG A 135 -15.14 9.30 -10.69
C ARG A 135 -14.24 9.44 -9.47
N ILE A 136 -14.15 8.40 -8.62
CA ILE A 136 -13.30 8.40 -7.43
C ILE A 136 -11.83 8.61 -7.82
N GLU A 137 -11.37 7.99 -8.88
CA GLU A 137 -10.02 8.20 -9.45
C GLU A 137 -9.75 9.67 -9.76
N THR A 138 -10.68 10.32 -10.47
CA THR A 138 -10.57 11.74 -10.82
C THR A 138 -10.49 12.61 -9.58
N ASP A 139 -11.34 12.34 -8.59
CA ASP A 139 -11.36 13.09 -7.33
C ASP A 139 -10.07 12.90 -6.53
N ILE A 140 -9.53 11.68 -6.47
CA ILE A 140 -8.24 11.38 -5.82
C ILE A 140 -7.09 12.11 -6.51
N LEU A 141 -7.02 12.08 -7.85
CA LEU A 141 -5.99 12.78 -8.61
C LEU A 141 -6.04 14.29 -8.39
N ASN A 142 -7.24 14.87 -8.34
CA ASN A 142 -7.43 16.28 -8.05
C ASN A 142 -6.99 16.66 -6.63
N ASN A 143 -7.25 15.78 -5.65
CA ASN A 143 -6.79 15.96 -4.29
C ASN A 143 -5.26 15.87 -4.19
N PHE A 144 -4.63 14.88 -4.82
CA PHE A 144 -3.16 14.80 -4.91
C PHE A 144 -2.56 16.05 -5.59
N LYS A 145 -3.16 16.51 -6.67
CA LYS A 145 -2.71 17.75 -7.34
C LYS A 145 -2.78 18.97 -6.41
N ARG A 146 -3.85 19.09 -5.60
CA ARG A 146 -3.95 20.18 -4.60
C ARG A 146 -2.89 20.09 -3.52
N LEU A 147 -2.48 18.89 -3.14
CA LEU A 147 -1.38 18.64 -2.22
C LEU A 147 0.01 18.83 -2.85
N GLY A 148 0.10 19.12 -4.15
CA GLY A 148 1.38 19.17 -4.87
C GLY A 148 2.02 17.80 -5.08
N VAL A 149 1.28 16.71 -4.91
CA VAL A 149 1.75 15.33 -5.09
C VAL A 149 1.55 14.91 -6.54
N SER A 150 2.61 14.44 -7.19
CA SER A 150 2.52 13.81 -8.51
C SER A 150 1.95 12.41 -8.35
N ALA A 151 0.90 12.09 -9.10
CA ALA A 151 0.21 10.81 -9.05
C ALA A 151 -0.21 10.34 -10.44
N GLU A 152 -0.11 9.04 -10.70
CA GLU A 152 -0.42 8.40 -11.97
C GLU A 152 -1.28 7.15 -11.74
N VAL A 153 -2.31 6.97 -12.56
CA VAL A 153 -3.17 5.79 -12.51
C VAL A 153 -2.47 4.63 -13.18
N LEU A 154 -2.43 3.48 -12.53
CA LEU A 154 -1.89 2.27 -13.13
C LEU A 154 -2.90 1.61 -14.04
N ASN A 155 -2.50 1.37 -15.29
CA ASN A 155 -3.22 0.47 -16.17
C ASN A 155 -3.03 -1.00 -15.77
N GLY A 156 -3.72 -1.92 -16.45
CA GLY A 156 -3.66 -3.33 -16.09
C GLY A 156 -2.28 -3.97 -16.22
N GLN A 157 -1.50 -3.57 -17.21
CA GLN A 157 -0.14 -4.08 -17.43
C GLN A 157 0.83 -3.57 -16.35
N GLU A 158 0.73 -2.29 -16.01
CA GLU A 158 1.53 -1.69 -14.93
C GLU A 158 1.19 -2.31 -13.57
N ARG A 159 -0.09 -2.53 -13.32
CA ARG A 159 -0.54 -3.19 -12.09
C ARG A 159 -0.05 -4.63 -11.99
N LEU A 160 -0.07 -5.39 -13.10
CA LEU A 160 0.51 -6.73 -13.16
C LEU A 160 2.02 -6.70 -12.95
N ARG A 161 2.73 -5.70 -13.47
CA ARG A 161 4.17 -5.53 -13.25
C ARG A 161 4.49 -5.36 -11.77
N VAL A 162 3.75 -4.48 -11.06
CA VAL A 162 3.95 -4.30 -9.60
C VAL A 162 3.75 -5.61 -8.85
N LEU A 163 2.72 -6.37 -9.19
CA LEU A 163 2.48 -7.68 -8.57
C LEU A 163 3.57 -8.70 -8.93
N HIS A 164 4.04 -8.72 -10.17
CA HIS A 164 5.15 -9.56 -10.61
C HIS A 164 6.41 -9.25 -9.80
N ASP A 165 6.78 -7.99 -9.67
CA ASP A 165 8.00 -7.58 -8.98
C ASP A 165 7.96 -7.94 -7.49
N ILE A 166 6.78 -7.90 -6.86
CA ILE A 166 6.57 -8.32 -5.47
C ILE A 166 6.60 -9.85 -5.34
N LEU A 167 5.96 -10.59 -6.25
CA LEU A 167 5.77 -12.04 -6.11
C LEU A 167 6.93 -12.86 -6.68
N ARG A 168 7.70 -12.32 -7.62
CA ARG A 168 8.82 -13.00 -8.29
C ARG A 168 10.20 -12.41 -7.92
N MET A 169 10.40 -12.04 -6.67
CA MET A 169 11.68 -11.51 -6.16
C MET A 169 12.83 -12.51 -6.26
N ASP A 170 12.58 -13.79 -6.52
CA ASP A 170 13.59 -14.85 -6.61
C ASP A 170 14.17 -15.04 -8.01
N THR A 171 13.51 -14.49 -9.02
CA THR A 171 13.94 -14.61 -10.43
C THR A 171 14.15 -13.23 -11.04
N PRO A 172 15.34 -12.97 -11.63
CA PRO A 172 15.65 -11.69 -12.26
C PRO A 172 14.99 -11.54 -13.65
N GLU A 173 13.97 -12.31 -13.96
CA GLU A 173 13.31 -12.27 -15.27
C GLU A 173 12.51 -10.98 -15.41
N PRO A 174 12.70 -10.22 -16.51
CA PRO A 174 11.93 -9.03 -16.78
C PRO A 174 10.46 -9.40 -17.01
N PHE A 175 9.54 -8.57 -16.49
CA PHE A 175 8.12 -8.73 -16.76
C PHE A 175 7.82 -8.54 -18.24
N THR A 176 7.47 -9.62 -18.92
CA THR A 176 7.07 -9.64 -20.34
C THR A 176 5.62 -10.11 -20.45
N PHE A 177 4.70 -9.18 -20.68
CA PHE A 177 3.28 -9.46 -20.79
C PHE A 177 2.65 -8.59 -21.87
N ARG A 178 1.80 -9.20 -22.70
CA ARG A 178 0.97 -8.51 -23.68
C ARG A 178 -0.44 -9.06 -23.63
N TRP A 179 -1.42 -8.18 -23.70
CA TRP A 179 -2.83 -8.57 -23.65
C TRP A 179 -3.23 -9.47 -24.83
N GLU A 180 -2.61 -9.28 -25.98
CA GLU A 180 -2.87 -10.03 -27.21
C GLU A 180 -2.45 -11.50 -27.10
N ASP A 181 -1.55 -11.83 -26.19
CA ASP A 181 -1.03 -13.18 -25.99
C ASP A 181 -1.98 -14.06 -25.15
N LEU A 182 -2.82 -13.47 -24.28
CA LEU A 182 -3.72 -14.21 -23.41
C LEU A 182 -4.69 -15.17 -24.15
N PRO A 183 -5.43 -14.71 -25.18
CA PRO A 183 -6.38 -15.59 -25.86
C PRO A 183 -5.71 -16.75 -26.61
N ARG A 184 -4.44 -16.57 -27.00
CA ARG A 184 -3.69 -17.56 -27.79
C ARG A 184 -2.94 -18.56 -26.91
N SER A 185 -2.48 -18.14 -25.74
CA SER A 185 -1.69 -18.97 -24.83
C SER A 185 -2.54 -19.88 -23.94
N GLY A 186 -3.82 -19.56 -23.76
CA GLY A 186 -4.67 -20.23 -22.76
C GLY A 186 -4.24 -19.94 -21.30
N LEU A 187 -3.30 -19.03 -21.09
CA LEU A 187 -2.83 -18.60 -19.79
C LEU A 187 -3.72 -17.49 -19.21
N SER A 188 -3.72 -17.36 -17.91
CA SER A 188 -4.34 -16.25 -17.18
C SER A 188 -3.31 -15.19 -16.82
N THR A 189 -3.74 -14.02 -16.41
CA THR A 189 -2.83 -12.97 -15.90
C THR A 189 -2.04 -13.45 -14.68
N LYS A 190 -2.55 -14.40 -13.92
CA LYS A 190 -1.88 -14.98 -12.75
C LYS A 190 -0.64 -15.79 -13.11
N ASP A 191 -0.63 -16.43 -14.28
CA ASP A 191 0.51 -17.23 -14.73
C ASP A 191 1.75 -16.36 -15.00
N TYR A 192 1.56 -15.11 -15.37
CA TYR A 192 2.66 -14.16 -15.62
C TYR A 192 3.25 -13.56 -14.34
N ILE A 193 2.53 -13.58 -13.22
CA ILE A 193 2.97 -12.97 -11.96
C ILE A 193 3.25 -13.98 -10.85
N ALA A 194 2.73 -15.19 -10.94
CA ALA A 194 2.89 -16.20 -9.91
C ALA A 194 4.35 -16.61 -9.74
N PRO A 195 4.86 -16.75 -8.51
CA PRO A 195 6.16 -17.34 -8.25
C PRO A 195 6.17 -18.83 -8.63
N SER A 196 7.36 -19.41 -8.73
CA SER A 196 7.52 -20.83 -9.07
C SER A 196 6.82 -21.76 -8.05
N SER A 197 6.75 -21.34 -6.79
CA SER A 197 6.08 -22.07 -5.71
C SER A 197 5.76 -21.22 -4.50
N PHE A 198 4.73 -21.59 -3.76
CA PHE A 198 4.49 -21.21 -2.38
C PHE A 198 4.57 -22.42 -1.47
N LEU A 199 5.32 -22.33 -0.38
CA LEU A 199 5.45 -23.39 0.62
C LEU A 199 5.17 -22.81 2.01
N PHE A 200 4.01 -23.15 2.58
CA PHE A 200 3.55 -22.72 3.91
C PHE A 200 3.70 -23.86 4.93
N ASN A 201 4.93 -24.32 5.13
CA ASN A 201 5.24 -25.45 6.03
C ASN A 201 5.71 -25.02 7.42
N ARG A 202 5.80 -23.72 7.68
CA ARG A 202 6.19 -23.14 8.96
C ARG A 202 5.18 -22.10 9.42
N ALA A 203 5.07 -21.92 10.74
CA ALA A 203 4.13 -20.96 11.33
C ALA A 203 4.60 -19.49 11.23
N LYS A 204 5.91 -19.26 11.16
CA LYS A 204 6.51 -17.90 11.21
C LYS A 204 6.93 -17.36 9.85
N ASP A 205 7.24 -18.25 8.90
CA ASP A 205 7.74 -17.90 7.58
C ASP A 205 7.18 -18.86 6.53
N PHE A 206 7.24 -18.43 5.28
CA PHE A 206 6.91 -19.25 4.11
C PHE A 206 7.99 -19.07 3.04
N ARG A 207 8.05 -19.98 2.08
CA ARG A 207 8.92 -19.84 0.91
C ARG A 207 8.10 -19.39 -0.28
N MET A 208 8.64 -18.41 -0.98
CA MET A 208 8.17 -17.93 -2.26
C MET A 208 9.28 -18.15 -3.28
N GLY A 209 9.15 -19.19 -4.09
CA GLY A 209 10.25 -19.69 -4.93
C GLY A 209 11.48 -20.06 -4.09
N LYS A 210 12.60 -19.39 -4.32
CA LYS A 210 13.86 -19.58 -3.57
C LYS A 210 14.01 -18.66 -2.35
N LYS A 211 13.14 -17.64 -2.19
CA LYS A 211 13.22 -16.67 -1.10
C LYS A 211 12.37 -17.06 0.09
N PHE A 212 12.81 -16.71 1.28
CA PHE A 212 12.00 -16.77 2.48
C PHE A 212 11.26 -15.44 2.67
N ALA A 213 10.01 -15.52 3.08
CA ALA A 213 9.18 -14.38 3.37
C ALA A 213 8.41 -14.59 4.68
N SER A 214 8.05 -13.52 5.33
CA SER A 214 7.18 -13.52 6.50
C SER A 214 6.14 -12.40 6.38
N VAL A 215 4.99 -12.60 7.04
CA VAL A 215 3.96 -11.57 7.15
C VAL A 215 3.73 -11.30 8.62
N SER A 216 3.76 -10.04 8.98
CA SER A 216 3.44 -9.56 10.33
C SER A 216 2.33 -8.51 10.24
N PHE A 217 1.54 -8.39 11.27
CA PHE A 217 0.54 -7.34 11.39
C PHE A 217 0.62 -6.69 12.77
N LEU A 218 0.33 -5.40 12.80
CA LEU A 218 0.28 -4.64 14.04
C LEU A 218 -1.05 -4.95 14.75
N GLN A 219 -0.97 -5.68 15.84
CA GLN A 219 -2.16 -6.12 16.59
C GLN A 219 -2.54 -5.12 17.70
N ILE A 220 -1.55 -4.56 18.37
CA ILE A 220 -1.75 -3.62 19.49
C ILE A 220 -0.95 -2.36 19.15
N LEU A 221 -1.64 -1.24 19.13
CA LEU A 221 -1.02 0.08 18.98
C LEU A 221 -0.59 0.56 20.37
N ALA A 222 0.60 1.16 20.46
CA ALA A 222 0.99 1.89 21.65
C ALA A 222 0.03 3.08 21.86
N PRO A 223 -0.21 3.52 23.12
CA PRO A 223 -1.05 4.68 23.40
C PRO A 223 -0.60 5.94 22.66
N GLU A 224 0.71 6.08 22.48
CA GLU A 224 1.34 7.13 21.68
C GLU A 224 2.13 6.51 20.55
N LEU A 225 1.83 6.90 19.32
CA LEU A 225 2.58 6.52 18.13
C LEU A 225 3.46 7.68 17.69
N SER A 226 4.75 7.41 17.53
CA SER A 226 5.66 8.34 16.88
C SER A 226 5.31 8.48 15.40
N ASP A 227 5.38 9.69 14.84
CA ASP A 227 5.30 9.99 13.43
C ASP A 227 6.42 9.31 12.61
N ARG A 228 7.44 8.78 13.28
CA ARG A 228 8.59 8.10 12.66
C ARG A 228 8.37 6.61 12.39
N ILE A 229 7.34 5.99 12.96
CA ILE A 229 7.15 4.52 12.87
C ILE A 229 7.17 4.01 11.42
N LEU A 230 6.48 4.71 10.53
CA LEU A 230 6.46 4.33 9.11
C LEU A 230 7.83 4.53 8.46
N LYS A 231 8.53 5.60 8.81
CA LYS A 231 9.88 5.88 8.32
C LYS A 231 10.85 4.78 8.74
N ASP A 232 10.82 4.36 10.01
CA ASP A 232 11.70 3.33 10.54
C ASP A 232 11.52 1.99 9.79
N PHE A 233 10.27 1.64 9.44
CA PHE A 233 10.01 0.47 8.59
C PHE A 233 10.52 0.65 7.15
N LEU A 234 10.36 1.83 6.57
CA LEU A 234 10.77 2.10 5.18
C LEU A 234 12.27 2.34 5.02
N ASP A 235 12.99 2.58 6.10
CA ASP A 235 14.45 2.70 6.10
C ASP A 235 15.17 1.36 6.28
N ILE A 236 14.41 0.25 6.45
CA ILE A 236 14.99 -1.09 6.45
C ILE A 236 15.55 -1.39 5.04
N GLU A 237 16.83 -1.70 4.99
CA GLU A 237 17.55 -2.05 3.75
C GLU A 237 17.25 -3.49 3.28
N SER A 238 15.98 -3.77 3.02
CA SER A 238 15.51 -5.08 2.58
C SER A 238 14.27 -4.93 1.70
N ASN A 239 13.91 -6.02 1.01
CA ASN A 239 12.61 -6.08 0.34
C ASN A 239 11.51 -6.11 1.39
N ILE A 240 10.72 -5.06 1.43
CA ILE A 240 9.60 -4.91 2.38
C ILE A 240 8.38 -4.29 1.69
N VAL A 241 7.21 -4.78 2.03
CA VAL A 241 5.93 -4.20 1.62
C VAL A 241 5.13 -3.89 2.88
N VAL A 242 4.85 -2.61 3.10
CA VAL A 242 4.02 -2.14 4.22
C VAL A 242 2.67 -1.72 3.67
N ASN A 243 1.60 -2.34 4.16
CA ASN A 243 0.23 -2.03 3.77
C ASN A 243 -0.53 -1.42 4.94
N ILE A 244 -1.17 -0.29 4.71
CA ILE A 244 -2.06 0.39 5.66
C ILE A 244 -3.46 0.35 5.06
N HIS A 245 -4.31 -0.52 5.61
CA HIS A 245 -5.72 -0.60 5.23
C HIS A 245 -6.52 0.42 6.01
N VAL A 246 -7.30 1.23 5.30
CA VAL A 246 -8.12 2.28 5.90
C VAL A 246 -9.56 2.11 5.45
N GLN A 247 -10.46 2.22 6.39
CA GLN A 247 -11.89 2.23 6.14
C GLN A 247 -12.54 3.29 7.01
N SER A 248 -13.24 4.22 6.38
CA SER A 248 -14.02 5.23 7.08
C SER A 248 -15.21 4.58 7.77
N VAL A 249 -15.51 5.02 8.97
CA VAL A 249 -16.68 4.57 9.74
C VAL A 249 -17.75 5.66 9.65
N ASP A 250 -18.99 5.24 9.44
CA ASP A 250 -20.12 6.17 9.49
C ASP A 250 -20.17 6.89 10.84
N GLN A 251 -20.31 8.23 10.81
CA GLN A 251 -20.21 9.08 11.98
C GLN A 251 -21.23 8.70 13.08
N VAL A 252 -22.45 8.34 12.70
CA VAL A 252 -23.49 7.93 13.66
C VAL A 252 -23.10 6.63 14.35
N SER A 253 -22.59 5.67 13.60
CA SER A 253 -22.10 4.38 14.11
C SER A 253 -20.87 4.57 15.00
N ALA A 254 -19.95 5.46 14.63
CA ALA A 254 -18.77 5.81 15.42
C ALA A 254 -19.16 6.41 16.78
N ILE A 255 -20.04 7.42 16.79
CA ILE A 255 -20.55 8.06 18.02
C ILE A 255 -21.24 7.03 18.93
N LYS A 256 -22.07 6.16 18.35
CA LYS A 256 -22.76 5.09 19.09
C LYS A 256 -21.78 4.12 19.74
N THR A 257 -20.73 3.72 19.01
CA THR A 257 -19.69 2.82 19.51
C THR A 257 -18.91 3.48 20.64
N ILE A 258 -18.48 4.73 20.46
CA ILE A 258 -17.75 5.49 21.49
C ILE A 258 -18.59 5.62 22.77
N LYS A 259 -19.88 6.03 22.67
CA LYS A 259 -20.78 6.13 23.80
C LYS A 259 -20.93 4.80 24.55
N ARG A 260 -21.05 3.68 23.80
CA ARG A 260 -21.13 2.35 24.40
C ARG A 260 -19.86 2.00 25.14
N THR A 261 -18.70 2.22 24.54
CA THR A 261 -17.39 1.95 25.17
C THR A 261 -17.19 2.76 26.44
N ILE A 262 -17.54 4.06 26.44
CA ILE A 262 -17.51 4.90 27.64
C ILE A 262 -18.40 4.32 28.73
N THR A 263 -19.65 3.96 28.40
CA THR A 263 -20.58 3.36 29.37
C THR A 263 -20.06 2.05 29.95
N ASP A 264 -19.43 1.21 29.14
CA ASP A 264 -18.87 -0.08 29.58
C ASP A 264 -17.62 0.14 30.48
N LEU A 265 -16.77 1.12 30.17
CA LEU A 265 -15.64 1.53 31.01
C LEU A 265 -16.12 2.09 32.34
N ASP A 266 -17.15 2.94 32.38
CA ASP A 266 -17.72 3.48 33.61
C ASP A 266 -18.30 2.37 34.49
N LYS A 267 -19.00 1.39 33.89
CA LYS A 267 -19.48 0.21 34.63
C LYS A 267 -18.34 -0.61 35.25
N SER A 268 -17.30 -0.90 34.42
CA SER A 268 -16.13 -1.64 34.91
C SER A 268 -15.44 -0.90 36.05
N LYS A 269 -15.30 0.43 35.95
CA LYS A 269 -14.73 1.26 37.02
C LYS A 269 -15.54 1.19 38.29
N ILE A 270 -16.88 1.27 38.20
CA ILE A 270 -17.78 1.15 39.37
C ILE A 270 -17.67 -0.24 39.99
N GLU A 271 -17.56 -1.29 39.17
CA GLU A 271 -17.40 -2.66 39.69
C GLU A 271 -16.04 -2.86 40.38
N GLU A 272 -14.96 -2.30 39.84
CA GLU A 272 -13.65 -2.32 40.50
C GLU A 272 -13.63 -1.54 41.79
N GLN A 273 -14.26 -0.36 41.82
CA GLN A 273 -14.46 0.39 43.11
C GLN A 273 -15.22 -0.43 44.14
N LYS A 274 -16.32 -1.06 43.77
CA LYS A 274 -17.08 -1.92 44.67
C LYS A 274 -16.25 -3.10 45.18
N LYS A 275 -15.41 -3.69 44.34
CA LYS A 275 -14.49 -4.77 44.73
C LYS A 275 -13.41 -4.25 45.70
N ALA A 276 -12.80 -3.08 45.42
CA ALA A 276 -11.78 -2.46 46.25
C ALA A 276 -12.33 -2.09 47.65
N VAL A 277 -13.50 -1.47 47.70
CA VAL A 277 -14.18 -1.16 48.98
C VAL A 277 -14.51 -2.42 49.78
N ARG A 278 -14.99 -3.50 49.14
CA ARG A 278 -15.23 -4.78 49.78
C ARG A 278 -13.95 -5.46 50.29
N ALA A 279 -12.82 -5.20 49.64
CA ALA A 279 -11.50 -5.72 50.04
C ALA A 279 -10.78 -4.84 51.06
N GLY A 280 -11.39 -3.71 51.49
CA GLY A 280 -10.80 -2.80 52.48
C GLY A 280 -9.72 -1.87 51.96
N TYR A 281 -9.61 -1.70 50.63
CA TYR A 281 -8.66 -0.76 50.00
C TYR A 281 -9.41 0.51 49.57
N ASP A 282 -8.98 1.65 50.15
CA ASP A 282 -9.41 2.96 49.67
C ASP A 282 -8.48 3.36 48.52
N MET A 283 -8.93 3.11 47.27
CA MET A 283 -8.16 3.49 46.09
C MET A 283 -8.57 4.89 45.60
N ASP A 284 -7.69 5.84 45.76
CA ASP A 284 -7.80 7.16 45.17
C ASP A 284 -7.59 7.04 43.63
N ILE A 285 -8.70 7.12 42.86
CA ILE A 285 -8.74 6.85 41.41
C ILE A 285 -8.39 8.11 40.61
N SER A 286 -7.81 9.12 41.21
CA SER A 286 -7.36 10.33 40.51
C SER A 286 -6.10 10.09 39.63
N ALA A 287 -5.38 8.98 39.84
CA ALA A 287 -4.07 8.70 39.22
C ALA A 287 -4.14 7.96 37.86
N THR A 288 -5.32 7.61 37.30
CA THR A 288 -5.42 6.89 36.04
C THR A 288 -5.91 7.82 34.88
N ARG A 289 -5.47 9.08 34.93
CA ARG A 289 -5.59 10.02 33.81
C ARG A 289 -4.21 10.38 33.30
N SER A 290 -3.61 9.49 32.53
CA SER A 290 -2.52 9.80 31.63
C SER A 290 -2.60 8.88 30.42
#